data_90d77ea9bf8ee92c6260ca29a0c348f8
#
_entry.id   90d77ea9bf8ee92c6260ca29a0c348f8
#
_cell.length_a   1.000
_cell.length_b   1.000
_cell.length_c   1.000
_cell.angle_alpha   90.00
_cell.angle_beta   90.00
_cell.angle_gamma   90.00
#
_symmetry.space_group_name_H-M   'P 1'
#
loop_
_entity.id
_entity.type
_entity.pdbx_description
1 polymer ?
#
loop_
_entity_poly.entity_id
_entity_poly.type
_entity_poly.pdbx_seq_one_letter_code
_entity_poly.pdbx_strand_id
1 'polypeptide(L)'
;MHPLKKNLANKDLFMGIANKYGTPCYLYDKDRLVENLINLDNSLEENFEKYHICYSAKANSNPHLLKLMIDTLPDMGTDCSSPGEVFISNKVGIPGSRILYTGNYELISDLQMAYDNHCNINLDDITSIQRLQKVGIPEIISFRLNPGFGNGSFAQITTAGLHAKFGIPHENIIAVSYTHLTLPTSDLV
;
A
#
# COMPACT_ATOMS: atom_id res chain seq x y z
N MET A 1 -18.69 11.20 -20.56
CA MET A 1 -19.43 12.12 -19.68
C MET A 1 -18.85 12.00 -18.29
N HIS A 2 -18.40 13.09 -17.66
CA HIS A 2 -17.75 13.02 -16.33
C HIS A 2 -18.68 12.35 -15.31
N PRO A 3 -18.26 11.36 -14.51
CA PRO A 3 -19.12 10.57 -13.61
C PRO A 3 -19.98 11.41 -12.66
N LEU A 4 -19.46 12.55 -12.20
CA LEU A 4 -20.19 13.49 -11.35
C LEU A 4 -21.48 14.05 -11.98
N LYS A 5 -21.59 14.13 -13.33
CA LYS A 5 -22.81 14.62 -13.99
C LYS A 5 -23.97 13.62 -13.94
N LYS A 6 -23.69 12.32 -13.83
CA LYS A 6 -24.73 11.28 -13.73
C LYS A 6 -25.37 11.25 -12.33
N ASN A 7 -24.57 11.57 -11.29
CA ASN A 7 -25.01 11.55 -9.90
C ASN A 7 -25.67 12.85 -9.44
N LEU A 8 -25.35 13.99 -10.06
CA LEU A 8 -26.04 15.28 -9.79
C LEU A 8 -27.53 15.27 -10.17
N ALA A 9 -27.99 14.25 -10.92
CA ALA A 9 -29.41 14.10 -11.25
C ALA A 9 -30.27 13.65 -10.05
N ASN A 10 -29.67 13.26 -8.90
CA ASN A 10 -30.42 12.74 -7.76
C ASN A 10 -30.37 13.70 -6.57
N LYS A 11 -30.78 14.94 -6.80
CA LYS A 11 -30.81 16.00 -5.79
C LYS A 11 -31.58 15.59 -4.52
N ASP A 12 -32.71 14.90 -4.70
CA ASP A 12 -33.56 14.48 -3.59
C ASP A 12 -32.87 13.46 -2.69
N LEU A 13 -32.08 12.53 -3.25
CA LEU A 13 -31.24 11.60 -2.49
C LEU A 13 -30.23 12.35 -1.63
N PHE A 14 -29.48 13.28 -2.23
CA PHE A 14 -28.46 14.04 -1.50
C PHE A 14 -29.07 14.91 -0.40
N MET A 15 -30.21 15.56 -0.68
CA MET A 15 -30.92 16.32 0.34
C MET A 15 -31.47 15.43 1.46
N GLY A 16 -32.00 14.26 1.13
CA GLY A 16 -32.43 13.26 2.12
C GLY A 16 -31.29 12.79 3.03
N ILE A 17 -30.12 12.52 2.45
CA ILE A 17 -28.91 12.14 3.20
C ILE A 17 -28.44 13.29 4.10
N ALA A 18 -28.34 14.49 3.57
CA ALA A 18 -27.93 15.68 4.32
C ALA A 18 -28.88 15.96 5.50
N ASN A 19 -30.18 15.83 5.29
CA ASN A 19 -31.18 16.02 6.34
C ASN A 19 -31.11 14.94 7.43
N LYS A 20 -30.79 13.69 7.04
CA LYS A 20 -30.72 12.55 7.97
C LYS A 20 -29.45 12.51 8.77
N TYR A 21 -28.29 12.80 8.14
CA TYR A 21 -26.97 12.61 8.72
C TYR A 21 -26.22 13.91 9.01
N GLY A 22 -26.74 15.05 8.56
CA GLY A 22 -26.09 16.35 8.66
C GLY A 22 -25.04 16.60 7.58
N THR A 23 -24.50 17.82 7.58
CA THR A 23 -23.42 18.28 6.70
C THR A 23 -22.37 19.01 7.53
N PRO A 24 -21.05 18.94 7.16
CA PRO A 24 -20.50 18.20 6.02
C PRO A 24 -20.42 16.68 6.27
N CYS A 25 -20.59 15.88 5.21
CA CYS A 25 -20.44 14.42 5.28
C CYS A 25 -19.76 13.88 4.01
N TYR A 26 -19.07 12.74 4.14
CA TYR A 26 -18.56 11.99 3.00
C TYR A 26 -19.60 10.96 2.57
N LEU A 27 -19.88 10.91 1.27
CA LEU A 27 -20.77 9.93 0.67
C LEU A 27 -19.98 9.06 -0.31
N TYR A 28 -20.06 7.74 -0.11
CA TYR A 28 -19.44 6.76 -0.98
C TYR A 28 -20.52 6.05 -1.79
N ASP A 29 -20.30 5.97 -3.11
CA ASP A 29 -21.15 5.19 -4.02
C ASP A 29 -20.61 3.76 -4.10
N LYS A 30 -21.33 2.83 -3.48
CA LYS A 30 -20.96 1.42 -3.42
C LYS A 30 -20.85 0.79 -4.80
N ASP A 31 -21.87 1.02 -5.65
CA ASP A 31 -21.94 0.37 -6.96
C ASP A 31 -20.79 0.86 -7.86
N ARG A 32 -20.47 2.14 -7.76
CA ARG A 32 -19.34 2.72 -8.49
C ARG A 32 -18.00 2.20 -8.01
N LEU A 33 -17.83 1.98 -6.70
CA LEU A 33 -16.61 1.39 -6.16
C LEU A 33 -16.43 -0.04 -6.68
N VAL A 34 -17.47 -0.86 -6.61
CA VAL A 34 -17.47 -2.25 -7.11
C VAL A 34 -17.19 -2.28 -8.62
N GLU A 35 -17.87 -1.45 -9.41
CA GLU A 35 -17.65 -1.33 -10.85
C GLU A 35 -16.18 -0.99 -11.18
N ASN A 36 -15.58 -0.03 -10.47
CA ASN A 36 -14.18 0.35 -10.69
C ASN A 36 -13.21 -0.80 -10.37
N LEU A 37 -13.46 -1.56 -9.29
CA LEU A 37 -12.64 -2.71 -8.93
C LEU A 37 -12.70 -3.80 -9.98
N ILE A 38 -13.89 -4.18 -10.41
CA ILE A 38 -14.12 -5.22 -11.43
C ILE A 38 -13.48 -4.80 -12.76
N ASN A 39 -13.63 -3.53 -13.17
CA ASN A 39 -13.03 -3.03 -14.39
C ASN A 39 -11.50 -3.05 -14.35
N LEU A 40 -10.90 -2.75 -13.18
CA LEU A 40 -9.45 -2.84 -13.00
C LEU A 40 -8.99 -4.30 -13.10
N ASP A 41 -9.66 -5.21 -12.40
CA ASP A 41 -9.35 -6.63 -12.35
C ASP A 41 -9.42 -7.24 -13.76
N ASN A 42 -10.52 -7.04 -14.49
CA ASN A 42 -10.69 -7.51 -15.87
C ASN A 42 -9.57 -6.97 -16.78
N SER A 43 -9.20 -5.69 -16.65
CA SER A 43 -8.15 -5.09 -17.46
C SER A 43 -6.77 -5.69 -17.16
N LEU A 44 -6.52 -6.09 -15.92
CA LEU A 44 -5.29 -6.77 -15.54
C LEU A 44 -5.28 -8.22 -16.03
N GLU A 45 -6.40 -8.94 -15.89
CA GLU A 45 -6.55 -10.31 -16.36
C GLU A 45 -6.34 -10.42 -17.87
N GLU A 46 -6.84 -9.46 -18.66
CA GLU A 46 -6.66 -9.41 -20.12
C GLU A 46 -5.20 -9.17 -20.56
N ASN A 47 -4.37 -8.54 -19.72
CA ASN A 47 -3.04 -8.07 -20.13
C ASN A 47 -1.88 -8.73 -19.40
N PHE A 48 -2.12 -9.46 -18.30
CA PHE A 48 -1.07 -10.07 -17.47
C PHE A 48 -1.43 -11.52 -17.10
N GLU A 49 -0.48 -12.43 -17.28
CA GLU A 49 -0.63 -13.82 -16.84
C GLU A 49 -0.70 -13.95 -15.32
N LYS A 50 0.00 -13.06 -14.60
CA LYS A 50 0.05 -13.01 -13.14
C LYS A 50 0.07 -11.56 -12.68
N TYR A 51 -0.80 -11.23 -11.76
CA TYR A 51 -0.84 -9.92 -11.12
C TYR A 51 -1.36 -10.05 -9.68
N HIS A 52 -1.14 -9.02 -8.89
CA HIS A 52 -1.71 -8.90 -7.56
C HIS A 52 -2.09 -7.43 -7.31
N ILE A 53 -3.32 -7.21 -6.85
CA ILE A 53 -3.83 -5.87 -6.56
C ILE A 53 -3.65 -5.59 -5.08
N CYS A 54 -2.82 -4.60 -4.73
CA CYS A 54 -2.72 -4.07 -3.37
C CYS A 54 -3.32 -2.67 -3.32
N TYR A 55 -4.43 -2.53 -2.60
CA TYR A 55 -5.03 -1.22 -2.38
C TYR A 55 -4.22 -0.40 -1.37
N SER A 56 -3.89 0.84 -1.72
CA SER A 56 -3.13 1.74 -0.83
C SER A 56 -4.02 2.23 0.32
N ALA A 57 -3.92 1.59 1.49
CA ALA A 57 -4.76 1.86 2.66
C ALA A 57 -4.61 3.30 3.17
N LYS A 58 -3.44 3.93 2.96
CA LYS A 58 -3.20 5.35 3.29
C LYS A 58 -4.10 6.32 2.54
N ALA A 59 -4.64 5.95 1.38
CA ALA A 59 -5.56 6.80 0.61
C ALA A 59 -6.94 6.89 1.30
N ASN A 60 -7.43 5.78 1.82
CA ASN A 60 -8.63 5.71 2.65
C ASN A 60 -8.67 4.39 3.43
N SER A 61 -8.42 4.47 4.72
CA SER A 61 -8.39 3.31 5.62
C SER A 61 -9.75 2.98 6.27
N ASN A 62 -10.86 3.47 5.70
CA ASN A 62 -12.18 3.17 6.23
C ASN A 62 -12.45 1.65 6.15
N PRO A 63 -12.69 0.97 7.30
CA PRO A 63 -12.81 -0.48 7.32
C PRO A 63 -14.02 -1.02 6.55
N HIS A 64 -15.10 -0.25 6.43
CA HIS A 64 -16.26 -0.64 5.63
C HIS A 64 -15.95 -0.64 4.13
N LEU A 65 -15.13 0.31 3.65
CA LEU A 65 -14.69 0.34 2.26
C LEU A 65 -13.71 -0.80 1.99
N LEU A 66 -12.72 -1.02 2.85
CA LEU A 66 -11.78 -2.14 2.73
C LEU A 66 -12.53 -3.48 2.75
N LYS A 67 -13.49 -3.66 3.65
CA LYS A 67 -14.31 -4.87 3.70
C LYS A 67 -15.09 -5.09 2.40
N LEU A 68 -15.71 -4.05 1.86
CA LEU A 68 -16.41 -4.13 0.58
C LEU A 68 -15.46 -4.50 -0.57
N MET A 69 -14.24 -3.96 -0.58
CA MET A 69 -13.24 -4.26 -1.62
C MET A 69 -12.84 -5.73 -1.58
N ILE A 70 -12.51 -6.29 -0.42
CA ILE A 70 -12.11 -7.70 -0.30
C ILE A 70 -13.28 -8.67 -0.47
N ASP A 71 -14.52 -8.25 -0.18
CA ASP A 71 -15.71 -9.05 -0.49
C ASP A 71 -15.99 -9.09 -2.00
N THR A 72 -15.53 -8.06 -2.74
CA THR A 72 -15.64 -7.99 -4.20
C THR A 72 -14.49 -8.74 -4.89
N LEU A 73 -13.26 -8.56 -4.41
CA LEU A 73 -12.05 -9.22 -4.90
C LEU A 73 -11.33 -9.91 -3.72
N PRO A 74 -11.66 -11.17 -3.43
CA PRO A 74 -11.16 -11.89 -2.25
C PRO A 74 -9.63 -12.02 -2.18
N ASP A 75 -8.95 -12.01 -3.33
CA ASP A 75 -7.48 -12.13 -3.42
C ASP A 75 -6.75 -10.79 -3.33
N MET A 76 -7.47 -9.68 -3.26
CA MET A 76 -6.88 -8.36 -3.11
C MET A 76 -6.12 -8.22 -1.78
N GLY A 77 -4.98 -7.54 -1.82
CA GLY A 77 -4.19 -7.14 -0.66
C GLY A 77 -4.29 -5.65 -0.36
N THR A 78 -3.48 -5.19 0.58
CA THR A 78 -3.30 -3.77 0.90
C THR A 78 -1.84 -3.36 0.88
N ASP A 79 -1.57 -2.11 0.46
CA ASP A 79 -0.32 -1.40 0.65
C ASP A 79 -0.47 -0.49 1.87
N CYS A 80 0.26 -0.81 2.93
CA CYS A 80 0.21 -0.16 4.23
C CYS A 80 1.52 0.58 4.52
N SER A 81 1.41 1.77 5.07
CA SER A 81 2.57 2.61 5.46
C SER A 81 2.66 2.82 6.97
N SER A 82 1.75 2.24 7.74
CA SER A 82 1.71 2.38 9.20
C SER A 82 1.14 1.15 9.90
N PRO A 83 1.50 0.93 11.20
CA PRO A 83 0.91 -0.13 12.02
C PRO A 83 -0.62 -0.09 12.08
N GLY A 84 -1.20 1.11 12.12
CA GLY A 84 -2.66 1.28 12.15
C GLY A 84 -3.35 0.76 10.90
N GLU A 85 -2.74 0.96 9.73
CA GLU A 85 -3.26 0.45 8.46
C GLU A 85 -3.18 -1.08 8.38
N VAL A 86 -2.08 -1.69 8.87
CA VAL A 86 -1.96 -3.15 9.00
C VAL A 86 -3.01 -3.71 9.94
N PHE A 87 -3.20 -3.09 11.10
CA PHE A 87 -4.23 -3.49 12.05
C PHE A 87 -5.63 -3.49 11.43
N ILE A 88 -6.00 -2.42 10.72
CA ILE A 88 -7.31 -2.32 10.05
C ILE A 88 -7.43 -3.39 8.96
N SER A 89 -6.39 -3.59 8.14
CA SER A 89 -6.38 -4.60 7.08
C SER A 89 -6.61 -6.01 7.64
N ASN A 90 -5.92 -6.38 8.72
CA ASN A 90 -6.14 -7.66 9.39
C ASN A 90 -7.55 -7.77 9.97
N LYS A 91 -8.09 -6.69 10.55
CA LYS A 91 -9.45 -6.68 11.13
C LYS A 91 -10.55 -6.90 10.10
N VAL A 92 -10.36 -6.46 8.88
CA VAL A 92 -11.34 -6.72 7.80
C VAL A 92 -11.14 -8.08 7.11
N GLY A 93 -10.08 -8.82 7.47
CA GLY A 93 -9.83 -10.19 7.02
C GLY A 93 -8.75 -10.34 5.96
N ILE A 94 -7.91 -9.33 5.73
CA ILE A 94 -6.76 -9.44 4.84
C ILE A 94 -5.60 -10.08 5.63
N PRO A 95 -5.09 -11.26 5.22
CA PRO A 95 -3.96 -11.89 5.90
C PRO A 95 -2.66 -11.14 5.63
N GLY A 96 -1.70 -11.21 6.55
CA GLY A 96 -0.41 -10.52 6.42
C GLY A 96 0.32 -10.83 5.13
N SER A 97 0.26 -12.07 4.65
CA SER A 97 0.85 -12.48 3.37
C SER A 97 0.33 -11.71 2.13
N ARG A 98 -0.79 -11.00 2.28
CA ARG A 98 -1.35 -10.10 1.26
C ARG A 98 -1.23 -8.62 1.62
N ILE A 99 -0.52 -8.30 2.68
CA ILE A 99 -0.20 -6.92 3.08
C ILE A 99 1.22 -6.61 2.65
N LEU A 100 1.38 -5.60 1.79
CA LEU A 100 2.66 -4.98 1.50
C LEU A 100 2.88 -3.86 2.52
N TYR A 101 3.90 -3.97 3.36
CA TYR A 101 4.24 -2.93 4.34
C TYR A 101 5.43 -2.12 3.84
N THR A 102 5.21 -0.85 3.56
CA THR A 102 6.23 0.12 3.15
C THR A 102 6.20 1.31 4.09
N GLY A 103 6.90 1.20 5.21
CA GLY A 103 7.10 2.32 6.13
C GLY A 103 8.13 3.31 5.59
N ASN A 104 8.01 4.58 5.99
CA ASN A 104 9.03 5.60 5.73
C ASN A 104 9.56 6.09 7.07
N TYR A 105 10.85 5.88 7.35
CA TYR A 105 11.48 6.14 8.65
C TYR A 105 10.82 5.36 9.81
N GLU A 106 10.44 4.11 9.55
CA GLU A 106 9.78 3.23 10.50
C GLU A 106 10.63 2.98 11.76
N LEU A 107 9.96 2.86 12.88
CA LEU A 107 10.56 2.43 14.13
C LEU A 107 10.79 0.90 14.13
N ILE A 108 11.64 0.42 15.02
CA ILE A 108 11.84 -1.03 15.23
C ILE A 108 10.51 -1.69 15.62
N SER A 109 9.70 -1.02 16.43
CA SER A 109 8.35 -1.50 16.80
C SER A 109 7.40 -1.67 15.61
N ASP A 110 7.52 -0.82 14.61
CA ASP A 110 6.68 -0.87 13.42
C ASP A 110 7.08 -2.04 12.52
N LEU A 111 8.40 -2.27 12.36
CA LEU A 111 8.94 -3.43 11.67
C LEU A 111 8.62 -4.73 12.40
N GLN A 112 8.71 -4.74 13.76
CA GLN A 112 8.32 -5.88 14.58
C GLN A 112 6.86 -6.25 14.33
N MET A 113 5.96 -5.26 14.34
CA MET A 113 4.55 -5.47 14.08
C MET A 113 4.32 -6.04 12.66
N ALA A 114 5.00 -5.51 11.64
CA ALA A 114 4.88 -6.02 10.27
C ALA A 114 5.42 -7.45 10.15
N TYR A 115 6.54 -7.75 10.81
CA TYR A 115 7.15 -9.08 10.86
C TYR A 115 6.24 -10.10 11.56
N ASP A 116 5.73 -9.77 12.77
CA ASP A 116 4.86 -10.65 13.56
C ASP A 116 3.52 -10.93 12.85
N ASN A 117 3.06 -10.00 12.01
CA ASN A 117 1.87 -10.20 11.18
C ASN A 117 2.16 -10.87 9.84
N HIS A 118 3.40 -11.30 9.58
CA HIS A 118 3.82 -11.93 8.32
C HIS A 118 3.54 -11.08 7.08
N CYS A 119 3.71 -9.75 7.20
CA CYS A 119 3.57 -8.84 6.07
C CYS A 119 4.74 -8.98 5.10
N ASN A 120 4.50 -8.70 3.81
CA ASN A 120 5.56 -8.53 2.84
C ASN A 120 6.25 -7.18 3.11
N ILE A 121 7.47 -7.19 3.63
CA ILE A 121 8.18 -5.98 4.02
C ILE A 121 8.94 -5.42 2.82
N ASN A 122 8.65 -4.15 2.49
CA ASN A 122 9.33 -3.39 1.45
C ASN A 122 10.09 -2.23 2.10
N LEU A 123 11.42 -2.29 2.08
CA LEU A 123 12.28 -1.33 2.74
C LEU A 123 12.46 -0.07 1.87
N ASP A 124 12.21 1.09 2.45
CA ASP A 124 12.26 2.39 1.77
C ASP A 124 13.67 3.01 1.78
N ASP A 125 14.51 2.66 2.77
CA ASP A 125 15.87 3.19 2.90
C ASP A 125 16.89 2.13 3.37
N ILE A 126 18.18 2.46 3.21
CA ILE A 126 19.31 1.56 3.57
C ILE A 126 19.34 1.28 5.07
N THR A 127 18.99 2.24 5.91
CA THR A 127 19.07 2.09 7.37
C THR A 127 17.96 1.21 7.93
N SER A 128 16.89 1.01 7.17
CA SER A 128 15.79 0.10 7.52
C SER A 128 16.25 -1.35 7.66
N ILE A 129 17.27 -1.77 6.89
CA ILE A 129 17.84 -3.12 7.01
C ILE A 129 18.42 -3.35 8.41
N GLN A 130 19.18 -2.40 8.92
CA GLN A 130 19.79 -2.52 10.26
C GLN A 130 18.72 -2.57 11.37
N ARG A 131 17.59 -1.90 11.16
CA ARG A 131 16.45 -1.99 12.08
C ARG A 131 15.75 -3.34 11.96
N LEU A 132 15.55 -3.83 10.73
CA LEU A 132 14.92 -5.13 10.48
C LEU A 132 15.75 -6.28 11.04
N GLN A 133 17.08 -6.25 10.96
CA GLN A 133 17.97 -7.25 11.55
C GLN A 133 17.78 -7.42 13.07
N LYS A 134 17.33 -6.39 13.77
CA LYS A 134 17.04 -6.46 15.22
C LYS A 134 15.69 -7.13 15.53
N VAL A 135 14.84 -7.24 14.55
CA VAL A 135 13.51 -7.85 14.64
C VAL A 135 13.56 -9.30 14.18
N GLY A 136 14.14 -9.52 13.02
CA GLY A 136 14.23 -10.78 12.29
C GLY A 136 14.21 -10.49 10.79
N ILE A 137 14.82 -11.36 10.00
CA ILE A 137 14.84 -11.22 8.55
C ILE A 137 13.80 -12.19 7.98
N PRO A 138 12.74 -11.69 7.30
CA PRO A 138 11.77 -12.56 6.63
C PRO A 138 12.43 -13.25 5.43
N GLU A 139 11.83 -14.35 4.98
CA GLU A 139 12.30 -15.13 3.83
C GLU A 139 12.38 -14.28 2.55
N ILE A 140 11.46 -13.35 2.39
CA ILE A 140 11.40 -12.44 1.23
C ILE A 140 11.36 -11.00 1.74
N ILE A 141 12.26 -10.17 1.22
CA ILE A 141 12.28 -8.71 1.41
C ILE A 141 12.29 -8.05 0.04
N SER A 142 11.63 -6.91 -0.07
CA SER A 142 11.75 -6.04 -1.23
C SER A 142 12.33 -4.67 -0.85
N PHE A 143 12.81 -3.96 -1.86
CA PHE A 143 13.38 -2.63 -1.70
C PHE A 143 12.68 -1.65 -2.62
N ARG A 144 12.36 -0.48 -2.10
CA ARG A 144 11.89 0.61 -2.93
C ARG A 144 13.05 1.23 -3.69
N LEU A 145 13.01 1.12 -5.00
CA LEU A 145 13.99 1.74 -5.88
C LEU A 145 13.65 3.21 -6.13
N ASN A 146 14.63 4.10 -5.99
CA ASN A 146 14.56 5.47 -6.49
C ASN A 146 15.27 5.53 -7.86
N PRO A 147 14.55 5.74 -8.96
CA PRO A 147 15.14 5.76 -10.30
C PRO A 147 15.96 7.02 -10.60
N GLY A 148 16.05 7.98 -9.68
CA GLY A 148 16.78 9.24 -9.86
C GLY A 148 15.99 10.33 -10.59
N PHE A 149 14.83 10.01 -11.12
CA PHE A 149 13.90 10.97 -11.74
C PHE A 149 12.48 10.73 -11.26
N GLY A 150 11.69 11.78 -11.21
CA GLY A 150 10.30 11.71 -10.79
C GLY A 150 9.52 12.88 -11.39
N ASN A 151 8.22 12.70 -11.52
CA ASN A 151 7.30 13.72 -11.99
C ASN A 151 6.14 13.87 -11.00
N GLY A 152 5.79 15.10 -10.69
CA GLY A 152 4.67 15.45 -9.84
C GLY A 152 4.22 16.88 -10.16
N SER A 153 2.93 17.17 -9.97
CA SER A 153 2.39 18.52 -10.21
C SER A 153 3.04 19.59 -9.33
N PHE A 154 3.63 19.18 -8.20
CA PHE A 154 4.38 20.05 -7.27
C PHE A 154 5.58 19.29 -6.72
N ALA A 155 6.66 20.00 -6.39
CA ALA A 155 7.88 19.40 -5.81
C ALA A 155 7.61 18.56 -4.56
N GLN A 156 6.65 18.98 -3.72
CA GLN A 156 6.33 18.33 -2.46
C GLN A 156 5.64 16.96 -2.62
N ILE A 157 5.02 16.70 -3.77
CA ILE A 157 4.38 15.41 -4.09
C ILE A 157 5.23 14.52 -5.01
N THR A 158 6.43 14.98 -5.39
CA THR A 158 7.38 14.18 -6.17
C THR A 158 8.06 13.19 -5.23
N THR A 159 7.80 11.89 -5.44
CA THR A 159 8.25 10.79 -4.58
C THR A 159 9.49 10.06 -5.11
N ALA A 160 10.07 10.51 -6.22
CA ALA A 160 11.30 10.02 -6.80
C ALA A 160 12.13 11.16 -7.35
N GLY A 161 13.46 10.96 -7.52
CA GLY A 161 14.41 11.95 -8.00
C GLY A 161 15.58 12.16 -7.02
N LEU A 162 16.60 12.88 -7.44
CA LEU A 162 17.84 13.07 -6.67
C LEU A 162 17.65 13.64 -5.26
N HIS A 163 16.61 14.44 -5.05
CA HIS A 163 16.31 15.09 -3.77
C HIS A 163 15.08 14.50 -3.08
N ALA A 164 14.50 13.42 -3.62
CA ALA A 164 13.38 12.76 -2.98
C ALA A 164 13.87 11.95 -1.78
N LYS A 165 13.10 12.01 -0.68
CA LYS A 165 13.41 11.27 0.55
C LYS A 165 13.08 9.78 0.51
N PHE A 166 12.53 9.31 -0.60
CA PHE A 166 12.00 7.97 -0.74
C PHE A 166 12.88 7.10 -1.65
N GLY A 167 13.05 5.85 -1.23
CA GLY A 167 13.68 4.82 -2.02
C GLY A 167 15.21 4.87 -2.05
N ILE A 168 15.81 3.73 -2.32
CA ILE A 168 17.25 3.54 -2.45
C ILE A 168 17.68 3.89 -3.87
N PRO A 169 18.69 4.76 -4.07
CA PRO A 169 19.23 5.04 -5.39
C PRO A 169 19.61 3.75 -6.12
N HIS A 170 19.29 3.66 -7.41
CA HIS A 170 19.46 2.43 -8.20
C HIS A 170 20.91 1.93 -8.21
N GLU A 171 21.89 2.81 -8.19
CA GLU A 171 23.32 2.49 -8.12
C GLU A 171 23.73 1.80 -6.83
N ASN A 172 23.00 1.98 -5.74
CA ASN A 172 23.32 1.45 -4.42
C ASN A 172 22.57 0.15 -4.11
N ILE A 173 21.52 -0.20 -4.86
CA ILE A 173 20.60 -1.29 -4.48
C ILE A 173 21.29 -2.66 -4.46
N ILE A 174 22.19 -2.92 -5.40
CA ILE A 174 22.95 -4.18 -5.46
C ILE A 174 23.92 -4.27 -4.29
N ALA A 175 24.67 -3.20 -4.02
CA ALA A 175 25.62 -3.16 -2.89
C ALA A 175 24.88 -3.34 -1.56
N VAL A 176 23.73 -2.72 -1.39
CA VAL A 176 22.87 -2.84 -0.20
C VAL A 176 22.37 -4.27 -0.01
N SER A 177 21.88 -4.90 -1.07
CA SER A 177 21.40 -6.28 -1.04
C SER A 177 22.52 -7.25 -0.66
N TYR A 178 23.70 -7.13 -1.28
CA TYR A 178 24.83 -8.02 -1.00
C TYR A 178 25.44 -7.80 0.38
N THR A 179 25.61 -6.56 0.80
CA THR A 179 26.34 -6.25 2.05
C THR A 179 25.56 -6.59 3.31
N HIS A 180 24.23 -6.57 3.23
CA HIS A 180 23.39 -6.70 4.42
C HIS A 180 22.53 -7.98 4.48
N LEU A 181 22.37 -8.69 3.37
CA LEU A 181 21.51 -9.88 3.30
C LEU A 181 22.25 -11.18 3.03
N THR A 182 23.48 -11.12 2.50
CA THR A 182 24.32 -12.31 2.42
C THR A 182 24.94 -12.57 3.78
N LEU A 183 24.66 -13.73 4.37
CA LEU A 183 25.44 -14.24 5.50
C LEU A 183 26.92 -14.25 5.10
N PRO A 184 27.85 -13.84 5.99
CA PRO A 184 29.26 -14.04 5.74
C PRO A 184 29.51 -15.55 5.51
N THR A 185 30.03 -15.88 4.35
CA THR A 185 30.36 -17.25 3.92
C THR A 185 31.46 -17.91 4.77
N SER A 186 31.83 -17.34 5.91
CA SER A 186 32.84 -17.86 6.84
C SER A 186 32.35 -19.01 7.73
N ASP A 187 31.07 -19.36 7.71
CA ASP A 187 30.52 -20.45 8.53
C ASP A 187 30.23 -21.73 7.72
N LEU A 188 30.75 -21.82 6.50
CA LEU A 188 30.80 -23.05 5.68
C LEU A 188 32.22 -23.59 5.54
N VAL A 189 32.81 -24.03 6.67
CA VAL A 189 33.96 -24.91 6.68
C VAL A 189 33.72 -26.02 7.69
#